data_4e9e9c8c335eca5f646e537b4a1c163b
#
_entry.id   4e9e9c8c335eca5f646e537b4a1c163b
#
_cell.length_a   1.000
_cell.length_b   1.000
_cell.length_c   1.000
_cell.angle_alpha   90.00
_cell.angle_beta   90.00
_cell.angle_gamma   90.00
#
_symmetry.space_group_name_H-M   'P 1'
#
loop_
_entity.id
_entity.type
_entity.pdbx_description
1 polymer ?
#
loop_
_entity_poly.entity_id
_entity_poly.type
_entity_poly.pdbx_seq_one_letter_code
_entity_poly.pdbx_strand_id
1 'polypeptide(L)'
;MHTSPAISADDFDSSKVISHGVGTSSSRFLGAALAVAALGVHLIMAPAAMAEPAVKSNQKIAFMGDSITQQGAEPDGYVTLVIKGLAAVGVKASSIPAGIGGHKSDQMLERLERDALAGKPDWMTLSCGVNDVWHGANGVPLDQYKKNITQIVERCQSAGVQVMILTATMIGEDEPNENNQKLAAYNDFLRALAKEKMCLLADLNADMQKAVAAAGAGQAGVLLTTDGVHMNPAGNKMMAEGVLKAFGLSAEQLELARKSWQAGAGN
;
A
#
# COMPACT_ATOMS: atom_id res chain seq x y z
N MET A 1 -43.16 34.86 0.47
CA MET A 1 -43.40 36.02 1.35
C MET A 1 -42.43 35.96 2.49
N HIS A 2 -41.72 37.06 2.70
CA HIS A 2 -40.72 37.47 3.70
C HIS A 2 -39.29 37.19 3.25
N THR A 3 -38.64 38.04 2.62
CA THR A 3 -37.93 39.36 2.72
C THR A 3 -36.79 39.35 3.75
N SER A 4 -35.63 39.56 3.17
CA SER A 4 -34.32 40.03 3.72
C SER A 4 -34.45 41.14 4.82
N PRO A 5 -33.33 41.50 5.52
CA PRO A 5 -32.44 42.46 4.88
C PRO A 5 -30.93 42.30 5.14
N ALA A 6 -30.18 42.93 4.25
CA ALA A 6 -28.79 43.28 4.31
C ALA A 6 -28.54 44.43 5.30
N ILE A 7 -27.32 44.53 5.86
CA ILE A 7 -26.80 45.73 6.48
C ILE A 7 -25.38 46.00 5.94
N SER A 8 -25.21 47.26 5.57
CA SER A 8 -24.18 47.97 4.86
C SER A 8 -22.94 48.29 5.71
N ALA A 9 -21.85 48.60 4.98
CA ALA A 9 -20.61 49.20 5.42
C ALA A 9 -20.83 50.63 5.99
N ASP A 10 -19.88 51.10 6.79
CA ASP A 10 -19.28 52.45 6.63
C ASP A 10 -18.23 52.73 7.71
N ASP A 11 -17.09 53.18 7.20
CA ASP A 11 -16.23 54.31 7.63
C ASP A 11 -15.78 54.50 9.09
N PHE A 12 -14.48 54.57 9.26
CA PHE A 12 -13.91 55.69 10.05
C PHE A 12 -12.52 56.06 9.54
N ASP A 13 -12.44 57.33 9.23
CA ASP A 13 -11.32 58.11 8.64
C ASP A 13 -10.49 58.84 9.71
N SER A 14 -9.27 59.16 9.27
CA SER A 14 -8.48 60.39 9.60
C SER A 14 -7.66 60.53 10.88
N SER A 15 -6.42 60.52 10.61
CA SER A 15 -5.43 61.63 10.88
C SER A 15 -5.52 62.42 12.20
N LYS A 16 -4.42 62.44 12.95
CA LYS A 16 -3.87 63.68 13.52
C LYS A 16 -2.35 63.60 13.68
N VAL A 17 -1.72 64.49 12.95
CA VAL A 17 -0.35 65.05 13.08
C VAL A 17 -0.27 65.95 14.31
N ILE A 18 0.77 65.85 15.12
CA ILE A 18 1.32 66.96 15.89
C ILE A 18 2.85 66.76 15.98
N SER A 19 3.54 67.77 15.46
CA SER A 19 4.95 68.07 15.55
C SER A 19 5.28 68.90 16.80
N HIS A 20 6.43 68.73 17.39
CA HIS A 20 7.28 69.70 18.14
C HIS A 20 8.45 68.84 18.69
N GLY A 21 9.71 69.15 18.67
CA GLY A 21 10.46 70.42 18.47
C GLY A 21 11.88 70.11 19.00
N VAL A 22 12.79 70.66 18.32
CA VAL A 22 14.24 70.72 18.44
C VAL A 22 14.85 70.72 19.87
N GLY A 23 15.96 69.97 20.01
CA GLY A 23 16.87 70.07 21.16
C GLY A 23 18.22 69.43 20.85
N THR A 24 19.17 70.25 20.40
CA THR A 24 20.57 69.92 20.17
C THR A 24 21.30 69.72 21.49
N SER A 25 22.00 68.63 21.74
CA SER A 25 23.12 68.59 22.68
C SER A 25 24.16 67.58 22.22
N SER A 26 25.32 68.13 21.90
CA SER A 26 26.55 67.37 21.58
C SER A 26 27.16 66.81 22.84
N SER A 27 27.42 65.48 22.90
CA SER A 27 28.47 64.94 23.77
C SER A 27 29.12 63.77 23.12
N ARG A 28 30.43 63.87 22.98
CA ARG A 28 31.39 62.88 22.50
C ARG A 28 31.42 61.71 23.49
N PHE A 29 31.16 60.52 23.03
CA PHE A 29 31.60 59.32 23.75
C PHE A 29 32.32 58.39 22.81
N LEU A 30 33.44 57.90 23.34
CA LEU A 30 34.43 56.96 22.82
C LEU A 30 33.79 55.70 22.22
N GLY A 31 34.31 55.29 21.07
CA GLY A 31 33.97 54.01 20.46
C GLY A 31 34.47 52.85 21.25
N ALA A 32 33.56 51.94 21.59
CA ALA A 32 33.87 50.55 21.91
C ALA A 32 33.27 49.68 20.82
N ALA A 33 34.11 49.15 19.93
CA ALA A 33 33.68 48.17 18.92
C ALA A 33 33.37 46.82 19.62
N LEU A 34 32.10 46.52 19.79
CA LEU A 34 31.67 45.17 20.15
C LEU A 34 31.68 44.30 18.87
N ALA A 35 32.66 43.43 18.78
CA ALA A 35 32.67 42.35 17.82
C ALA A 35 31.60 41.31 18.23
N VAL A 36 30.44 41.30 17.56
CA VAL A 36 29.45 40.26 17.70
C VAL A 36 29.94 39.06 16.89
N ALA A 37 30.51 38.07 17.57
CA ALA A 37 30.79 36.76 17.00
C ALA A 37 29.45 36.04 16.75
N ALA A 38 29.01 36.04 15.50
CA ALA A 38 27.87 35.21 15.07
C ALA A 38 28.26 33.75 15.16
N LEU A 39 27.91 33.08 16.26
CA LEU A 39 27.92 31.61 16.31
C LEU A 39 26.83 31.11 15.35
N GLY A 40 27.25 30.68 14.18
CA GLY A 40 26.37 29.92 13.26
C GLY A 40 26.01 28.60 13.86
N VAL A 41 24.84 28.50 14.48
CA VAL A 41 24.27 27.20 14.86
C VAL A 41 23.91 26.48 13.58
N HIS A 42 24.80 25.63 13.09
CA HIS A 42 24.46 24.66 12.04
C HIS A 42 23.52 23.63 12.67
N LEU A 43 22.23 23.82 12.46
CA LEU A 43 21.22 22.82 12.76
C LEU A 43 21.48 21.62 11.82
N ILE A 44 22.25 20.64 12.30
CA ILE A 44 22.39 19.35 11.61
C ILE A 44 21.02 18.68 11.75
N MET A 45 20.18 18.80 10.72
CA MET A 45 18.98 17.99 10.61
C MET A 45 19.44 16.52 10.51
N ALA A 46 19.26 15.77 11.60
CA ALA A 46 19.41 14.32 11.52
C ALA A 46 18.46 13.82 10.41
N PRO A 47 18.93 12.92 9.53
CA PRO A 47 18.06 12.33 8.53
C PRO A 47 16.88 11.70 9.27
N ALA A 48 15.66 12.02 8.83
CA ALA A 48 14.46 11.39 9.37
C ALA A 48 14.65 9.87 9.31
N ALA A 49 14.56 9.20 10.46
CA ALA A 49 14.70 7.75 10.50
C ALA A 49 13.62 7.17 9.57
N MET A 50 14.05 6.48 8.52
CA MET A 50 13.14 5.80 7.60
C MET A 50 12.33 4.79 8.39
N ALA A 51 11.01 4.74 8.17
CA ALA A 51 10.15 3.76 8.83
C ALA A 51 10.70 2.34 8.55
N GLU A 52 10.84 1.55 9.61
CA GLU A 52 11.30 0.18 9.44
C GLU A 52 10.16 -0.69 8.91
N PRO A 53 10.36 -1.43 7.81
CA PRO A 53 9.38 -2.39 7.34
C PRO A 53 9.03 -3.44 8.41
N ALA A 54 7.79 -3.94 8.38
CA ALA A 54 7.36 -5.00 9.28
C ALA A 54 8.19 -6.28 9.11
N VAL A 55 8.55 -6.60 7.87
CA VAL A 55 9.46 -7.71 7.54
C VAL A 55 10.90 -7.35 7.87
N LYS A 56 11.62 -8.28 8.50
CA LYS A 56 13.04 -8.12 8.85
C LYS A 56 13.93 -9.01 7.98
N SER A 57 15.23 -8.67 7.92
CA SER A 57 16.20 -9.50 7.20
C SER A 57 16.26 -10.92 7.77
N ASN A 58 16.47 -11.89 6.88
CA ASN A 58 16.49 -13.34 7.13
C ASN A 58 15.11 -13.96 7.41
N GLN A 59 14.03 -13.19 7.36
CA GLN A 59 12.68 -13.73 7.45
C GLN A 59 12.24 -14.36 6.13
N LYS A 60 11.33 -15.33 6.25
CA LYS A 60 10.71 -16.03 5.13
C LYS A 60 9.27 -15.59 4.97
N ILE A 61 8.85 -15.36 3.74
CA ILE A 61 7.49 -14.98 3.39
C ILE A 61 6.88 -16.08 2.51
N ALA A 62 5.86 -16.78 3.01
CA ALA A 62 5.07 -17.68 2.17
C ALA A 62 4.04 -16.86 1.36
N PHE A 63 3.99 -17.06 0.07
CA PHE A 63 3.03 -16.42 -0.82
C PHE A 63 1.98 -17.45 -1.23
N MET A 64 0.88 -17.54 -0.46
CA MET A 64 -0.24 -18.43 -0.71
C MET A 64 -1.23 -17.76 -1.66
N GLY A 65 -1.60 -18.46 -2.75
CA GLY A 65 -2.56 -17.93 -3.70
C GLY A 65 -2.89 -18.89 -4.84
N ASP A 66 -3.50 -18.35 -5.87
CA ASP A 66 -3.92 -19.03 -7.10
C ASP A 66 -2.92 -18.84 -8.26
N SER A 67 -3.42 -18.81 -9.53
CA SER A 67 -2.61 -18.56 -10.72
C SER A 67 -1.93 -17.21 -10.74
N ILE A 68 -2.55 -16.19 -10.17
CA ILE A 68 -1.96 -14.83 -10.08
C ILE A 68 -0.70 -14.89 -9.23
N THR A 69 -0.73 -15.61 -8.11
CA THR A 69 0.44 -15.81 -7.24
C THR A 69 1.45 -16.78 -7.83
N GLN A 70 1.00 -17.81 -8.54
CA GLN A 70 1.88 -18.76 -9.24
C GLN A 70 2.72 -18.02 -10.29
N GLN A 71 2.08 -17.25 -11.17
CA GLN A 71 2.76 -16.40 -12.16
C GLN A 71 3.55 -15.27 -11.50
N GLY A 72 3.07 -14.78 -10.37
CA GLY A 72 3.75 -13.79 -9.54
C GLY A 72 5.14 -14.22 -9.05
N ALA A 73 5.41 -15.51 -8.95
CA ALA A 73 6.71 -16.07 -8.57
C ALA A 73 7.72 -16.16 -9.74
N GLU A 74 7.26 -15.98 -10.98
CA GLU A 74 8.10 -15.93 -12.17
C GLU A 74 8.96 -14.64 -12.21
N PRO A 75 9.97 -14.55 -13.05
CA PRO A 75 10.72 -13.32 -13.27
C PRO A 75 9.78 -12.15 -13.58
N ASP A 76 9.97 -11.03 -12.86
CA ASP A 76 9.14 -9.81 -12.94
C ASP A 76 7.66 -9.96 -12.52
N GLY A 77 7.28 -11.11 -11.94
CA GLY A 77 6.02 -11.30 -11.25
C GLY A 77 6.01 -10.60 -9.87
N TYR A 78 4.81 -10.32 -9.34
CA TYR A 78 4.67 -9.48 -8.15
C TYR A 78 5.42 -10.04 -6.91
N VAL A 79 5.47 -11.35 -6.71
CA VAL A 79 6.21 -11.99 -5.61
C VAL A 79 7.70 -11.67 -5.72
N THR A 80 8.27 -11.87 -6.92
CA THR A 80 9.68 -11.56 -7.21
C THR A 80 9.98 -10.08 -7.05
N LEU A 81 9.07 -9.20 -7.50
CA LEU A 81 9.20 -7.76 -7.33
C LEU A 81 9.14 -7.33 -5.87
N VAL A 82 8.30 -7.95 -5.03
CA VAL A 82 8.27 -7.70 -3.58
C VAL A 82 9.62 -8.02 -2.95
N ILE A 83 10.20 -9.18 -3.24
CA ILE A 83 11.50 -9.59 -2.70
C ILE A 83 12.62 -8.65 -3.18
N LYS A 84 12.63 -8.29 -4.47
CA LYS A 84 13.58 -7.29 -5.02
C LYS A 84 13.41 -5.92 -4.33
N GLY A 85 12.17 -5.48 -4.11
CA GLY A 85 11.85 -4.22 -3.45
C GLY A 85 12.31 -4.16 -1.98
N LEU A 86 12.09 -5.24 -1.23
CA LEU A 86 12.60 -5.36 0.14
C LEU A 86 14.14 -5.31 0.16
N ALA A 87 14.79 -6.03 -0.76
CA ALA A 87 16.26 -6.01 -0.87
C ALA A 87 16.80 -4.61 -1.20
N ALA A 88 16.11 -3.84 -2.06
CA ALA A 88 16.49 -2.47 -2.41
C ALA A 88 16.50 -1.50 -1.21
N VAL A 89 15.73 -1.81 -0.16
CA VAL A 89 15.70 -1.04 1.09
C VAL A 89 16.50 -1.71 2.23
N GLY A 90 17.35 -2.69 1.90
CA GLY A 90 18.25 -3.34 2.85
C GLY A 90 17.63 -4.53 3.59
N VAL A 91 16.41 -4.95 3.29
CA VAL A 91 15.73 -6.10 3.93
C VAL A 91 15.91 -7.34 3.06
N LYS A 92 16.77 -8.27 3.49
CA LYS A 92 17.03 -9.53 2.79
C LYS A 92 16.06 -10.61 3.27
N ALA A 93 14.86 -10.64 2.69
CA ALA A 93 13.86 -11.68 2.92
C ALA A 93 13.92 -12.75 1.82
N SER A 94 13.36 -13.93 2.09
CA SER A 94 13.21 -15.01 1.11
C SER A 94 11.74 -15.38 0.92
N SER A 95 11.38 -15.85 -0.28
CA SER A 95 10.02 -16.30 -0.60
C SER A 95 9.87 -17.82 -0.49
N ILE A 96 8.69 -18.27 -0.08
CA ILE A 96 8.19 -19.63 -0.23
C ILE A 96 7.01 -19.53 -1.21
N PRO A 97 7.19 -19.86 -2.51
CA PRO A 97 6.11 -19.82 -3.47
C PRO A 97 5.06 -20.89 -3.16
N ALA A 98 3.81 -20.49 -2.98
CA ALA A 98 2.68 -21.37 -2.70
C ALA A 98 1.44 -20.99 -3.54
N GLY A 99 1.64 -20.47 -4.75
CA GLY A 99 0.61 -20.22 -5.74
C GLY A 99 0.33 -21.47 -6.57
N ILE A 100 -0.94 -21.83 -6.79
CA ILE A 100 -1.37 -22.91 -7.68
C ILE A 100 -2.57 -22.46 -8.50
N GLY A 101 -2.45 -22.56 -9.84
CA GLY A 101 -3.46 -22.13 -10.78
C GLY A 101 -4.85 -22.73 -10.54
N GLY A 102 -5.89 -21.91 -10.60
CA GLY A 102 -7.28 -22.31 -10.44
C GLY A 102 -7.72 -22.63 -9.01
N HIS A 103 -6.80 -22.64 -8.03
CA HIS A 103 -7.14 -22.99 -6.64
C HIS A 103 -8.04 -21.92 -6.00
N LYS A 104 -8.94 -22.41 -5.18
CA LYS A 104 -9.93 -21.67 -4.39
C LYS A 104 -9.62 -21.80 -2.89
N SER A 105 -10.40 -21.12 -2.06
CA SER A 105 -10.20 -21.07 -0.61
C SER A 105 -10.19 -22.45 0.07
N ASP A 106 -11.03 -23.38 -0.37
CA ASP A 106 -11.08 -24.76 0.14
C ASP A 106 -9.78 -25.53 -0.13
N GLN A 107 -9.29 -25.45 -1.37
CA GLN A 107 -8.04 -26.11 -1.79
C GLN A 107 -6.81 -25.46 -1.14
N MET A 108 -6.82 -24.12 -0.95
CA MET A 108 -5.75 -23.44 -0.21
C MET A 108 -5.71 -23.87 1.25
N LEU A 109 -6.88 -24.03 1.90
CA LEU A 109 -6.97 -24.53 3.28
C LEU A 109 -6.44 -25.98 3.39
N GLU A 110 -6.79 -26.85 2.44
CA GLU A 110 -6.34 -28.25 2.41
C GLU A 110 -4.81 -28.38 2.35
N ARG A 111 -4.16 -27.54 1.52
CA ARG A 111 -2.72 -27.61 1.29
C ARG A 111 -1.86 -26.66 2.15
N LEU A 112 -2.48 -25.90 3.05
CA LEU A 112 -1.81 -24.87 3.85
C LEU A 112 -0.58 -25.41 4.58
N GLU A 113 -0.71 -26.55 5.24
CA GLU A 113 0.37 -27.16 6.02
C GLU A 113 1.54 -27.54 5.11
N ARG A 114 1.24 -28.27 4.03
CA ARG A 114 2.25 -28.80 3.12
C ARG A 114 3.00 -27.71 2.36
N ASP A 115 2.27 -26.72 1.83
CA ASP A 115 2.83 -25.77 0.85
C ASP A 115 3.33 -24.47 1.47
N ALA A 116 2.86 -24.14 2.66
CA ALA A 116 3.28 -22.90 3.34
C ALA A 116 3.93 -23.17 4.70
N LEU A 117 3.21 -23.77 5.65
CA LEU A 117 3.66 -23.85 7.05
C LEU A 117 4.85 -24.80 7.24
N ALA A 118 4.96 -25.89 6.46
CA ALA A 118 6.13 -26.78 6.49
C ALA A 118 7.45 -26.05 6.19
N GLY A 119 7.41 -24.94 5.43
CA GLY A 119 8.57 -24.07 5.16
C GLY A 119 8.99 -23.21 6.36
N LYS A 120 8.22 -23.21 7.44
CA LYS A 120 8.41 -22.38 8.64
C LYS A 120 8.57 -20.91 8.28
N PRO A 121 7.57 -20.27 7.65
CA PRO A 121 7.62 -18.86 7.33
C PRO A 121 7.43 -18.01 8.59
N ASP A 122 7.98 -16.79 8.57
CA ASP A 122 7.67 -15.75 9.56
C ASP A 122 6.40 -14.98 9.17
N TRP A 123 6.17 -14.87 7.87
CA TRP A 123 5.04 -14.18 7.26
C TRP A 123 4.34 -15.06 6.22
N MET A 124 3.03 -14.88 6.08
CA MET A 124 2.29 -15.40 4.94
C MET A 124 1.45 -14.28 4.33
N THR A 125 1.55 -14.09 3.01
CA THR A 125 0.56 -13.35 2.23
C THR A 125 -0.50 -14.32 1.74
N LEU A 126 -1.78 -13.94 1.86
CA LEU A 126 -2.92 -14.74 1.40
C LEU A 126 -3.68 -13.97 0.34
N SER A 127 -3.58 -14.43 -0.92
CA SER A 127 -4.31 -13.91 -2.07
C SER A 127 -5.34 -14.95 -2.53
N CYS A 128 -6.62 -14.70 -2.27
CA CYS A 128 -7.70 -15.65 -2.54
C CYS A 128 -9.03 -14.94 -2.78
N GLY A 129 -9.87 -15.47 -3.66
CA GLY A 129 -11.22 -14.96 -3.89
C GLY A 129 -11.61 -14.89 -5.37
N VAL A 130 -10.67 -14.62 -6.27
CA VAL A 130 -10.96 -14.54 -7.72
C VAL A 130 -11.62 -15.84 -8.21
N ASN A 131 -11.00 -17.00 -7.99
CA ASN A 131 -11.54 -18.29 -8.45
C ASN A 131 -12.78 -18.73 -7.66
N ASP A 132 -12.91 -18.31 -6.40
CA ASP A 132 -14.11 -18.58 -5.60
C ASP A 132 -15.35 -17.92 -6.20
N VAL A 133 -15.19 -16.78 -6.88
CA VAL A 133 -16.28 -16.05 -7.57
C VAL A 133 -16.37 -16.43 -9.04
N TRP A 134 -15.25 -16.43 -9.78
CA TRP A 134 -15.20 -16.54 -11.24
C TRP A 134 -15.78 -17.87 -11.76
N HIS A 135 -15.59 -18.95 -10.99
CA HIS A 135 -16.06 -20.29 -11.39
C HIS A 135 -17.59 -20.48 -11.22
N GLY A 136 -18.37 -19.46 -10.89
CA GLY A 136 -19.82 -19.50 -10.81
C GLY A 136 -20.31 -20.61 -9.86
N ALA A 137 -21.08 -21.57 -10.39
CA ALA A 137 -21.60 -22.70 -9.60
C ALA A 137 -20.48 -23.64 -9.05
N ASN A 138 -19.31 -23.65 -9.69
CA ASN A 138 -18.13 -24.41 -9.23
C ASN A 138 -17.23 -23.58 -8.33
N GLY A 139 -17.60 -22.35 -8.03
CA GLY A 139 -16.92 -21.48 -7.06
C GLY A 139 -17.19 -21.90 -5.62
N VAL A 140 -16.68 -21.13 -4.67
CA VAL A 140 -16.95 -21.35 -3.25
C VAL A 140 -17.89 -20.29 -2.75
N PRO A 141 -19.11 -20.63 -2.28
CA PRO A 141 -20.07 -19.66 -1.76
C PRO A 141 -19.49 -18.85 -0.59
N LEU A 142 -19.90 -17.60 -0.47
CA LEU A 142 -19.37 -16.62 0.48
C LEU A 142 -19.27 -17.15 1.93
N ASP A 143 -20.30 -17.84 2.41
CA ASP A 143 -20.31 -18.35 3.79
C ASP A 143 -19.27 -19.47 4.00
N GLN A 144 -19.02 -20.30 3.01
CA GLN A 144 -17.96 -21.31 3.06
C GLN A 144 -16.58 -20.66 2.89
N TYR A 145 -16.46 -19.70 1.98
CA TYR A 145 -15.25 -18.89 1.81
C TYR A 145 -14.81 -18.24 3.13
N LYS A 146 -15.75 -17.60 3.83
CA LYS A 146 -15.50 -17.00 5.14
C LYS A 146 -14.90 -17.99 6.12
N LYS A 147 -15.46 -19.19 6.22
CA LYS A 147 -14.97 -20.25 7.10
C LYS A 147 -13.55 -20.70 6.70
N ASN A 148 -13.32 -20.91 5.40
CA ASN A 148 -12.03 -21.36 4.90
C ASN A 148 -10.93 -20.34 5.20
N ILE A 149 -11.15 -19.05 4.85
CA ILE A 149 -10.16 -17.99 5.06
C ILE A 149 -9.90 -17.74 6.54
N THR A 150 -10.95 -17.75 7.37
CA THR A 150 -10.77 -17.61 8.83
C THR A 150 -9.90 -18.75 9.38
N GLN A 151 -10.14 -19.99 8.99
CA GLN A 151 -9.34 -21.14 9.41
C GLN A 151 -7.88 -21.04 8.93
N ILE A 152 -7.65 -20.58 7.69
CA ILE A 152 -6.28 -20.36 7.19
C ILE A 152 -5.55 -19.35 8.08
N VAL A 153 -6.17 -18.20 8.35
CA VAL A 153 -5.57 -17.15 9.20
C VAL A 153 -5.29 -17.66 10.61
N GLU A 154 -6.25 -18.33 11.24
CA GLU A 154 -6.13 -18.85 12.61
C GLU A 154 -5.04 -19.93 12.72
N ARG A 155 -4.93 -20.83 11.74
CA ARG A 155 -3.85 -21.83 11.71
C ARG A 155 -2.48 -21.19 11.57
N CYS A 156 -2.33 -20.18 10.71
CA CYS A 156 -1.08 -19.44 10.57
C CYS A 156 -0.69 -18.76 11.90
N GLN A 157 -1.62 -18.03 12.51
CA GLN A 157 -1.38 -17.34 13.79
C GLN A 157 -1.05 -18.33 14.92
N SER A 158 -1.73 -19.48 14.96
CA SER A 158 -1.43 -20.55 15.93
C SER A 158 -0.04 -21.16 15.72
N ALA A 159 0.48 -21.15 14.48
CA ALA A 159 1.84 -21.54 14.16
C ALA A 159 2.88 -20.42 14.37
N GLY A 160 2.48 -19.26 14.89
CA GLY A 160 3.35 -18.10 15.09
C GLY A 160 3.66 -17.31 13.82
N VAL A 161 2.94 -17.57 12.73
CA VAL A 161 3.12 -16.90 11.43
C VAL A 161 2.26 -15.64 11.38
N GLN A 162 2.86 -14.49 11.05
CA GLN A 162 2.13 -13.26 10.81
C GLN A 162 1.47 -13.31 9.44
N VAL A 163 0.24 -12.77 9.33
CA VAL A 163 -0.53 -12.84 8.09
C VAL A 163 -0.74 -11.45 7.51
N MET A 164 -0.54 -11.34 6.19
CA MET A 164 -1.02 -10.24 5.38
C MET A 164 -2.10 -10.74 4.45
N ILE A 165 -3.30 -10.19 4.55
CA ILE A 165 -4.42 -10.47 3.65
C ILE A 165 -4.30 -9.53 2.46
N LEU A 166 -4.38 -10.10 1.24
CA LEU A 166 -4.49 -9.36 0.00
C LEU A 166 -5.96 -9.44 -0.45
N THR A 167 -6.62 -8.30 -0.67
CA THR A 167 -7.94 -8.34 -1.30
C THR A 167 -7.83 -8.88 -2.72
N ALA A 168 -8.81 -9.66 -3.15
CA ALA A 168 -8.85 -10.23 -4.49
C ALA A 168 -8.99 -9.11 -5.54
N THR A 169 -8.12 -9.14 -6.54
CA THR A 169 -8.12 -8.19 -7.66
C THR A 169 -9.41 -8.30 -8.48
N MET A 170 -9.64 -7.36 -9.41
CA MET A 170 -10.84 -7.38 -10.24
C MET A 170 -10.88 -8.61 -11.16
N ILE A 171 -12.08 -9.03 -11.52
CA ILE A 171 -12.38 -10.02 -12.56
C ILE A 171 -12.93 -9.25 -13.78
N GLY A 172 -12.07 -9.03 -14.77
CA GLY A 172 -12.26 -7.99 -15.78
C GLY A 172 -11.93 -6.59 -15.24
N GLU A 173 -11.46 -5.70 -16.10
CA GLU A 173 -11.09 -4.32 -15.73
C GLU A 173 -12.25 -3.35 -15.97
N ASP A 174 -13.43 -3.86 -16.14
CA ASP A 174 -14.68 -3.11 -16.30
C ASP A 174 -15.49 -3.18 -15.00
N GLU A 175 -15.79 -2.06 -14.46
CA GLU A 175 -16.82 -1.92 -13.44
C GLU A 175 -18.08 -1.30 -14.09
N PRO A 176 -19.27 -1.81 -13.83
CA PRO A 176 -19.67 -2.83 -12.86
C PRO A 176 -20.09 -4.16 -13.52
N ASN A 177 -19.21 -5.14 -13.67
CA ASN A 177 -19.63 -6.47 -14.09
C ASN A 177 -20.17 -7.31 -12.91
N GLU A 178 -20.92 -8.37 -13.20
CA GLU A 178 -21.55 -9.21 -12.17
C GLU A 178 -20.53 -9.90 -11.24
N ASN A 179 -19.36 -10.28 -11.77
CA ASN A 179 -18.31 -10.92 -10.96
C ASN A 179 -17.71 -9.94 -9.97
N ASN A 180 -17.42 -8.70 -10.38
CA ASN A 180 -16.92 -7.66 -9.50
C ASN A 180 -17.94 -7.27 -8.43
N GLN A 181 -19.24 -7.24 -8.77
CA GLN A 181 -20.31 -7.02 -7.79
C GLN A 181 -20.36 -8.14 -6.73
N LYS A 182 -20.21 -9.41 -7.13
CA LYS A 182 -20.12 -10.53 -6.18
C LYS A 182 -18.85 -10.46 -5.37
N LEU A 183 -17.70 -10.16 -6.01
CA LEU A 183 -16.39 -10.09 -5.39
C LEU A 183 -16.30 -9.01 -4.30
N ALA A 184 -17.10 -7.96 -4.41
CA ALA A 184 -17.17 -6.91 -3.40
C ALA A 184 -17.46 -7.46 -2.00
N ALA A 185 -18.44 -8.37 -1.85
CA ALA A 185 -18.76 -8.97 -0.55
C ALA A 185 -17.63 -9.86 0.01
N TYR A 186 -16.86 -10.52 -0.86
CA TYR A 186 -15.68 -11.30 -0.46
C TYR A 186 -14.56 -10.38 0.03
N ASN A 187 -14.30 -9.30 -0.70
CA ASN A 187 -13.30 -8.30 -0.32
C ASN A 187 -13.67 -7.55 0.96
N ASP A 188 -14.94 -7.23 1.16
CA ASP A 188 -15.41 -6.61 2.40
C ASP A 188 -15.19 -7.51 3.61
N PHE A 189 -15.42 -8.82 3.43
CA PHE A 189 -15.09 -9.79 4.46
C PHE A 189 -13.57 -9.84 4.73
N LEU A 190 -12.71 -9.83 3.69
CA LEU A 190 -11.27 -9.83 3.86
C LEU A 190 -10.79 -8.59 4.64
N ARG A 191 -11.32 -7.40 4.33
CA ARG A 191 -11.05 -6.16 5.06
C ARG A 191 -11.45 -6.25 6.52
N ALA A 192 -12.66 -6.78 6.78
CA ALA A 192 -13.16 -6.98 8.15
C ALA A 192 -12.31 -7.98 8.94
N LEU A 193 -11.98 -9.11 8.32
CA LEU A 193 -11.16 -10.16 8.94
C LEU A 193 -9.74 -9.67 9.25
N ALA A 194 -9.13 -8.93 8.33
CA ALA A 194 -7.80 -8.36 8.57
C ALA A 194 -7.79 -7.49 9.83
N LYS A 195 -8.80 -6.65 10.00
CA LYS A 195 -8.97 -5.83 11.21
C LYS A 195 -9.23 -6.67 12.45
N GLU A 196 -10.15 -7.64 12.38
CA GLU A 196 -10.53 -8.51 13.51
C GLU A 196 -9.33 -9.34 14.02
N LYS A 197 -8.59 -9.93 13.09
CA LYS A 197 -7.46 -10.82 13.40
C LYS A 197 -6.11 -10.09 13.49
N MET A 198 -6.11 -8.75 13.44
CA MET A 198 -4.90 -7.92 13.47
C MET A 198 -3.86 -8.32 12.40
N CYS A 199 -4.35 -8.71 11.23
CA CYS A 199 -3.50 -8.98 10.06
C CYS A 199 -3.16 -7.67 9.35
N LEU A 200 -2.03 -7.64 8.64
CA LEU A 200 -1.80 -6.60 7.64
C LEU A 200 -2.78 -6.76 6.48
N LEU A 201 -3.12 -5.66 5.83
CA LEU A 201 -4.00 -5.65 4.66
C LEU A 201 -3.30 -4.93 3.50
N ALA A 202 -3.14 -5.62 2.37
CA ALA A 202 -2.87 -5.00 1.09
C ALA A 202 -4.19 -4.94 0.30
N ASP A 203 -4.80 -3.76 0.20
CA ASP A 203 -6.10 -3.60 -0.48
C ASP A 203 -5.90 -3.45 -1.99
N LEU A 204 -5.45 -4.56 -2.62
CA LEU A 204 -5.12 -4.61 -4.05
C LEU A 204 -6.34 -4.40 -4.95
N ASN A 205 -7.54 -4.75 -4.46
CA ASN A 205 -8.79 -4.47 -5.17
C ASN A 205 -9.01 -2.96 -5.30
N ALA A 206 -8.87 -2.22 -4.21
CA ALA A 206 -9.01 -0.76 -4.22
C ALA A 206 -7.91 -0.09 -5.05
N ASP A 207 -6.67 -0.58 -4.98
CA ASP A 207 -5.56 -0.08 -5.80
C ASP A 207 -5.83 -0.29 -7.29
N MET A 208 -6.34 -1.47 -7.68
CA MET A 208 -6.70 -1.79 -9.06
C MET A 208 -7.87 -0.94 -9.57
N GLN A 209 -8.97 -0.84 -8.81
CA GLN A 209 -10.10 0.01 -9.15
C GLN A 209 -9.68 1.48 -9.36
N LYS A 210 -8.84 1.99 -8.47
CA LYS A 210 -8.31 3.37 -8.59
C LYS A 210 -7.49 3.55 -9.86
N ALA A 211 -6.66 2.59 -10.23
CA ALA A 211 -5.84 2.66 -11.44
C ALA A 211 -6.70 2.61 -12.71
N VAL A 212 -7.69 1.72 -12.75
CA VAL A 212 -8.64 1.60 -13.87
C VAL A 212 -9.46 2.87 -14.02
N ALA A 213 -9.99 3.41 -12.91
CA ALA A 213 -10.75 4.66 -12.94
C ALA A 213 -9.92 5.87 -13.42
N ALA A 214 -8.64 5.92 -13.03
CA ALA A 214 -7.73 6.99 -13.45
C ALA A 214 -7.37 6.94 -14.95
N ALA A 215 -7.38 5.76 -15.55
CA ALA A 215 -7.12 5.57 -17.00
C ALA A 215 -8.27 6.04 -17.89
N GLY A 216 -9.50 6.15 -17.33
CA GLY A 216 -10.70 6.65 -18.05
C GLY A 216 -11.38 5.60 -18.93
N ALA A 217 -12.61 5.91 -19.34
CA ALA A 217 -13.53 5.03 -20.08
C ALA A 217 -13.12 4.80 -21.55
N GLY A 218 -12.01 4.28 -21.84
CA GLY A 218 -11.53 3.96 -23.20
C GLY A 218 -10.39 2.96 -23.21
N GLN A 219 -9.95 2.56 -22.03
CA GLN A 219 -8.86 1.61 -21.82
C GLN A 219 -9.31 0.35 -21.07
N ALA A 220 -10.59 0.05 -21.10
CA ALA A 220 -11.13 -1.14 -20.45
C ALA A 220 -10.51 -2.42 -21.02
N GLY A 221 -10.05 -3.30 -20.15
CA GLY A 221 -9.81 -4.69 -20.48
C GLY A 221 -8.37 -5.21 -20.35
N VAL A 222 -7.32 -4.35 -20.51
CA VAL A 222 -5.92 -4.82 -20.53
C VAL A 222 -4.93 -3.81 -19.96
N LEU A 223 -5.37 -2.95 -19.06
CA LEU A 223 -4.50 -1.95 -18.44
C LEU A 223 -3.49 -2.62 -17.49
N LEU A 224 -3.98 -3.51 -16.63
CA LEU A 224 -3.22 -4.18 -15.57
C LEU A 224 -3.18 -5.70 -15.74
N THR A 225 -4.00 -6.22 -16.65
CA THR A 225 -4.12 -7.66 -16.89
C THR A 225 -3.84 -8.01 -18.35
N THR A 226 -3.62 -9.30 -18.64
CA THR A 226 -3.46 -9.82 -20.00
C THR A 226 -4.79 -10.35 -20.57
N ASP A 227 -5.69 -10.78 -19.70
CA ASP A 227 -6.92 -11.50 -20.05
C ASP A 227 -8.12 -11.11 -19.18
N GLY A 228 -8.00 -10.02 -18.44
CA GLY A 228 -8.98 -9.55 -17.47
C GLY A 228 -8.78 -10.09 -16.05
N VAL A 229 -7.84 -11.01 -15.82
CA VAL A 229 -7.58 -11.66 -14.52
C VAL A 229 -6.10 -11.72 -14.18
N HIS A 230 -5.29 -12.27 -15.09
CA HIS A 230 -3.85 -12.47 -14.85
C HIS A 230 -3.07 -11.18 -15.11
N MET A 231 -2.18 -10.85 -14.17
CA MET A 231 -1.46 -9.58 -14.18
C MET A 231 -0.49 -9.48 -15.37
N ASN A 232 -0.54 -8.37 -16.09
CA ASN A 232 0.53 -7.95 -16.99
C ASN A 232 1.68 -7.28 -16.19
N PRO A 233 2.78 -6.81 -16.82
CA PRO A 233 3.87 -6.17 -16.09
C PRO A 233 3.45 -4.95 -15.25
N ALA A 234 2.44 -4.18 -15.67
CA ALA A 234 1.93 -3.04 -14.91
C ALA A 234 1.13 -3.51 -13.68
N GLY A 235 0.29 -4.54 -13.84
CA GLY A 235 -0.47 -5.15 -12.75
C GLY A 235 0.45 -5.81 -11.71
N ASN A 236 1.50 -6.52 -12.14
CA ASN A 236 2.50 -7.08 -11.23
C ASN A 236 3.19 -6.00 -10.39
N LYS A 237 3.54 -4.86 -10.99
CA LYS A 237 4.12 -3.72 -10.25
C LYS A 237 3.12 -3.11 -9.28
N MET A 238 1.87 -2.94 -9.68
CA MET A 238 0.80 -2.44 -8.81
C MET A 238 0.63 -3.35 -7.58
N MET A 239 0.53 -4.68 -7.78
CA MET A 239 0.40 -5.64 -6.67
C MET A 239 1.63 -5.61 -5.75
N ALA A 240 2.85 -5.61 -6.32
CA ALA A 240 4.09 -5.55 -5.54
C ALA A 240 4.16 -4.27 -4.69
N GLU A 241 3.78 -3.13 -5.25
CA GLU A 241 3.73 -1.85 -4.54
C GLU A 241 2.71 -1.87 -3.40
N GLY A 242 1.51 -2.42 -3.62
CA GLY A 242 0.48 -2.58 -2.60
C GLY A 242 0.96 -3.44 -1.43
N VAL A 243 1.63 -4.56 -1.71
CA VAL A 243 2.22 -5.43 -0.68
C VAL A 243 3.34 -4.72 0.08
N LEU A 244 4.24 -4.02 -0.61
CA LEU A 244 5.33 -3.28 0.04
C LEU A 244 4.80 -2.13 0.92
N LYS A 245 3.77 -1.40 0.48
CA LYS A 245 3.05 -0.40 1.29
C LYS A 245 2.48 -1.02 2.56
N ALA A 246 1.83 -2.18 2.44
CA ALA A 246 1.26 -2.89 3.58
C ALA A 246 2.34 -3.39 4.55
N PHE A 247 3.55 -3.70 4.09
CA PHE A 247 4.72 -3.97 4.95
C PHE A 247 5.30 -2.69 5.59
N GLY A 248 4.77 -1.51 5.29
CA GLY A 248 5.15 -0.25 5.93
C GLY A 248 6.30 0.50 5.25
N LEU A 249 6.61 0.24 3.98
CA LEU A 249 7.60 1.02 3.23
C LEU A 249 7.13 2.46 3.05
N SER A 250 8.02 3.42 3.32
CA SER A 250 7.77 4.84 3.06
C SER A 250 7.73 5.15 1.56
N ALA A 251 7.28 6.34 1.20
CA ALA A 251 7.25 6.78 -0.20
C ALA A 251 8.65 6.75 -0.84
N GLU A 252 9.69 7.15 -0.11
CA GLU A 252 11.08 7.13 -0.55
C GLU A 252 11.58 5.69 -0.74
N GLN A 253 11.22 4.78 0.16
CA GLN A 253 11.55 3.36 0.08
C GLN A 253 10.85 2.70 -1.11
N LEU A 254 9.58 3.04 -1.37
CA LEU A 254 8.86 2.56 -2.56
C LEU A 254 9.51 3.05 -3.86
N GLU A 255 10.04 4.27 -3.87
CA GLU A 255 10.78 4.77 -5.04
C GLU A 255 12.08 3.98 -5.28
N LEU A 256 12.81 3.61 -4.22
CA LEU A 256 13.98 2.71 -4.34
C LEU A 256 13.57 1.34 -4.88
N ALA A 257 12.45 0.78 -4.39
CA ALA A 257 11.92 -0.48 -4.91
C ALA A 257 11.60 -0.39 -6.41
N ARG A 258 10.87 0.65 -6.86
CA ARG A 258 10.56 0.86 -8.28
C ARG A 258 11.80 0.97 -9.16
N LYS A 259 12.84 1.67 -8.71
CA LYS A 259 14.13 1.77 -9.42
C LYS A 259 14.80 0.39 -9.56
N SER A 260 14.74 -0.45 -8.53
CA SER A 260 15.31 -1.79 -8.57
C SER A 260 14.63 -2.71 -9.61
N TRP A 261 13.36 -2.47 -9.90
CA TRP A 261 12.61 -3.24 -10.92
C TRP A 261 12.95 -2.83 -12.35
N GLN A 262 13.44 -1.60 -12.55
CA GLN A 262 13.84 -1.11 -13.87
C GLN A 262 15.25 -1.59 -14.25
N ALA A 263 16.14 -1.73 -13.29
CA ALA A 263 17.54 -2.15 -13.52
C ALA A 263 17.68 -3.60 -14.01
N GLY A 264 16.66 -4.45 -13.89
CA GLY A 264 16.65 -5.84 -14.36
C GLY A 264 16.15 -6.04 -15.79
N ALA A 265 15.63 -5.01 -16.44
CA ALA A 265 15.04 -5.10 -17.78
C ALA A 265 16.04 -4.88 -18.93
N GLY A 266 17.34 -4.81 -18.65
CA GLY A 266 18.38 -4.40 -19.58
C GLY A 266 19.51 -5.43 -19.84
N ASN A 267 19.29 -6.74 -19.57
CA ASN A 267 20.26 -7.79 -19.92
C ASN A 267 19.62 -8.89 -20.76
#